data_7b335e0757a63c10ec70a3e67b2da3bc
#
_entry.id   7b335e0757a63c10ec70a3e67b2da3bc
#
_cell.length_a   1.000
_cell.length_b   1.000
_cell.length_c   1.000
_cell.angle_alpha   90.00
_cell.angle_beta   90.00
_cell.angle_gamma   90.00
#
_symmetry.space_group_name_H-M   'P 1'
#
loop_
_entity.id
_entity.type
_entity.pdbx_description
1 polymer ?
#
loop_
_entity_poly.entity_id
_entity_poly.type
_entity_poly.pdbx_seq_one_letter_code
_entity_poly.pdbx_strand_id
1 'polypeptide(L)'
;MDNSVLQDAILNGLISTQYQGNALIGPQLLTNNQSSTIWQTLRHELLSCKNFTWSVAFITLDMLVPFKAVMADLAQQGVQGTIITSDYLNFNHPAMFEKLQKIPNLTVRIADLNGFHTKGYLFDHGEYQTVIIGSANFTRSALLVNKEWNLKLSSRQEGSLFQQLTAELDAVKHESTVLTSEWIAAYRKNWQPPKTRVTQPEKLKPIEPNQMQQAALGQLSTLIKTGAKKGLVVSATGTGKTYLGAFAVKKYQPRRFLYVVHREQIAQKSLASFRRVIGGKKTDYGLLTGNRHDWNAKYLFATVQTLSQQAVLDKLEATEFDYILIDEAHRAAAPSYQRILNHFMPQFWLGMTATPERMDNQDVFKLFDYHLAYEIRLKDALAAKMLAPFHYVGVTDYEVDGEVITETSKLNQLIATKRVNYVLNQLDYYGYCGDQPRGLVFCSRQAEAKELAVQFNAANHPAIALTNQSSSQERAKAVEQLEAGKIEYIITVDLFNEGVDIPSVNQIVMMRNTQSPIVFTQQLGRGLRQYPGKDFVTVIDFIGN
;
A
#
# COMPACT_ATOMS: atom_id res chain seq x y z
N MET A 1 52.90 15.45 1.10
CA MET A 1 51.74 15.83 0.23
C MET A 1 51.98 17.25 -0.23
N ASP A 2 51.84 17.51 -1.49
CA ASP A 2 51.97 18.84 -2.04
C ASP A 2 50.87 19.75 -1.47
N ASN A 3 51.25 20.83 -0.81
CA ASN A 3 50.30 21.77 -0.19
C ASN A 3 49.31 22.35 -1.20
N SER A 4 49.65 22.37 -2.48
CA SER A 4 48.78 22.86 -3.57
C SER A 4 47.58 21.96 -3.80
N VAL A 5 47.74 20.63 -3.71
CA VAL A 5 46.65 19.65 -3.87
C VAL A 5 45.67 19.72 -2.71
N LEU A 6 46.17 19.93 -1.49
CA LEU A 6 45.32 20.09 -0.31
C LEU A 6 44.51 21.41 -0.37
N GLN A 7 45.17 22.51 -0.78
CA GLN A 7 44.51 23.79 -0.97
C GLN A 7 43.45 23.73 -2.06
N ASP A 8 43.72 23.06 -3.19
CA ASP A 8 42.74 22.85 -4.26
C ASP A 8 41.55 22.04 -3.77
N ALA A 9 41.76 20.94 -3.05
CA ALA A 9 40.67 20.14 -2.47
C ALA A 9 39.83 20.96 -1.48
N ILE A 10 40.44 21.78 -0.63
CA ILE A 10 39.74 22.65 0.32
C ILE A 10 38.86 23.67 -0.43
N LEU A 11 39.41 24.33 -1.45
CA LEU A 11 38.72 25.32 -2.27
C LEU A 11 37.56 24.72 -3.06
N ASN A 12 37.63 23.46 -3.42
CA ASN A 12 36.60 22.71 -4.13
C ASN A 12 35.66 21.93 -3.17
N GLY A 13 35.56 22.32 -1.91
CA GLY A 13 34.67 21.70 -0.93
C GLY A 13 35.11 20.31 -0.48
N LEU A 14 36.41 20.10 -0.32
CA LEU A 14 37.06 18.84 0.03
C LEU A 14 36.97 17.76 -1.06
N ILE A 15 36.65 18.14 -2.30
CA ILE A 15 36.58 17.24 -3.46
C ILE A 15 37.74 17.61 -4.39
N SER A 16 38.69 16.69 -4.62
CA SER A 16 39.76 16.90 -5.60
C SER A 16 39.26 16.54 -7.01
N THR A 17 39.49 17.42 -7.98
CA THR A 17 39.24 17.14 -9.40
C THR A 17 40.31 16.24 -10.02
N GLN A 18 41.45 16.10 -9.38
CA GLN A 18 42.58 15.31 -9.87
C GLN A 18 42.62 13.87 -9.35
N TYR A 19 41.95 13.61 -8.23
CA TYR A 19 41.88 12.27 -7.62
C TYR A 19 40.44 11.84 -7.49
N GLN A 20 40.08 10.76 -8.15
CA GLN A 20 38.81 10.06 -7.85
C GLN A 20 38.97 9.44 -6.46
N GLY A 21 38.51 10.16 -5.43
CA GLY A 21 38.40 9.65 -4.07
C GLY A 21 37.44 8.48 -4.02
N ASN A 22 37.58 7.65 -2.99
CA ASN A 22 36.59 6.62 -2.69
C ASN A 22 35.22 7.30 -2.49
N ALA A 23 34.26 6.99 -3.34
CA ALA A 23 32.90 7.54 -3.31
C ALA A 23 32.18 7.34 -1.95
N LEU A 24 32.66 6.39 -1.13
CA LEU A 24 32.16 6.12 0.22
C LEU A 24 32.56 7.21 1.22
N ILE A 25 33.71 7.91 1.03
CA ILE A 25 34.29 8.82 2.01
C ILE A 25 34.16 10.29 1.60
N GLY A 26 33.98 10.57 0.31
CA GLY A 26 33.84 11.96 -0.19
C GLY A 26 32.57 12.64 0.30
N PRO A 27 32.60 13.99 0.53
CA PRO A 27 31.41 14.75 0.83
C PRO A 27 30.33 14.58 -0.25
N GLN A 28 29.08 14.37 0.15
CA GLN A 28 27.96 14.16 -0.78
C GLN A 28 26.75 14.98 -0.36
N LEU A 29 26.17 15.70 -1.33
CA LEU A 29 24.84 16.29 -1.14
C LEU A 29 23.78 15.23 -1.44
N LEU A 30 22.97 14.90 -0.43
CA LEU A 30 21.88 13.95 -0.52
C LEU A 30 20.56 14.69 -0.70
N THR A 31 19.78 14.27 -1.68
CA THR A 31 18.42 14.75 -1.93
C THR A 31 17.58 13.65 -2.56
N ASN A 32 16.26 13.73 -2.37
CA ASN A 32 15.35 12.80 -3.03
C ASN A 32 15.17 13.17 -4.51
N ASN A 33 15.44 12.23 -5.40
CA ASN A 33 15.25 12.35 -6.84
C ASN A 33 14.78 11.01 -7.44
N GLN A 34 14.66 10.92 -8.77
CA GLN A 34 14.17 9.70 -9.44
C GLN A 34 15.10 8.49 -9.29
N SER A 35 16.41 8.71 -9.09
CA SER A 35 17.42 7.65 -9.04
C SER A 35 17.83 7.26 -7.62
N SER A 36 17.66 8.17 -6.64
CA SER A 36 18.11 7.95 -5.27
C SER A 36 17.21 8.66 -4.24
N THR A 37 17.13 8.10 -3.05
CA THR A 37 16.45 8.68 -1.91
C THR A 37 17.39 8.76 -0.70
N ILE A 38 17.10 9.67 0.22
CA ILE A 38 17.86 9.80 1.47
C ILE A 38 17.77 8.50 2.27
N TRP A 39 16.61 7.83 2.27
CA TRP A 39 16.44 6.54 2.94
C TRP A 39 17.37 5.45 2.40
N GLN A 40 17.57 5.38 1.08
CA GLN A 40 18.52 4.40 0.51
C GLN A 40 19.93 4.58 1.06
N THR A 41 20.38 5.83 1.22
CA THR A 41 21.69 6.10 1.81
C THR A 41 21.72 5.76 3.29
N LEU A 42 20.71 6.17 4.09
CA LEU A 42 20.64 5.81 5.51
C LEU A 42 20.62 4.29 5.72
N ARG A 43 19.87 3.56 4.89
CA ARG A 43 19.83 2.09 4.93
C ARG A 43 21.17 1.46 4.60
N HIS A 44 21.90 2.00 3.62
CA HIS A 44 23.23 1.52 3.26
C HIS A 44 24.21 1.71 4.43
N GLU A 45 24.23 2.89 5.05
CA GLU A 45 25.10 3.18 6.20
C GLU A 45 24.74 2.27 7.40
N LEU A 46 23.45 2.05 7.68
CA LEU A 46 23.00 1.14 8.74
C LEU A 46 23.54 -0.28 8.53
N LEU A 47 23.40 -0.83 7.32
CA LEU A 47 23.80 -2.21 7.02
C LEU A 47 25.32 -2.44 7.05
N SER A 48 26.12 -1.37 7.05
CA SER A 48 27.59 -1.42 7.06
C SER A 48 28.21 -0.95 8.37
N CYS A 49 27.42 -0.36 9.30
CA CYS A 49 27.96 0.18 10.55
C CYS A 49 28.08 -0.90 11.65
N LYS A 50 28.93 -0.62 12.65
CA LYS A 50 29.07 -1.38 13.90
C LYS A 50 28.11 -0.90 14.99
N ASN A 51 27.80 0.38 14.98
CA ASN A 51 26.80 1.02 15.81
C ASN A 51 26.36 2.35 15.18
N PHE A 52 25.25 2.92 15.67
CA PHE A 52 24.79 4.22 15.22
C PHE A 52 24.15 5.04 16.35
N THR A 53 24.21 6.36 16.22
CA THR A 53 23.51 7.31 17.08
C THR A 53 22.81 8.35 16.23
N TRP A 54 21.49 8.42 16.35
CA TRP A 54 20.67 9.40 15.64
C TRP A 54 20.09 10.43 16.62
N SER A 55 20.10 11.68 16.22
CA SER A 55 19.45 12.78 16.94
C SER A 55 18.42 13.40 16.01
N VAL A 56 17.13 13.07 16.18
CA VAL A 56 16.06 13.45 15.25
C VAL A 56 14.79 13.85 15.98
N ALA A 57 14.33 15.07 15.71
CA ALA A 57 13.17 15.63 16.44
C ALA A 57 11.86 14.90 16.11
N PHE A 58 11.62 14.57 14.84
CA PHE A 58 10.35 14.03 14.38
C PHE A 58 10.51 12.67 13.71
N ILE A 59 9.68 11.72 14.16
CA ILE A 59 9.66 10.34 13.68
C ILE A 59 8.20 9.98 13.36
N THR A 60 7.95 9.39 12.19
CA THR A 60 6.61 8.93 11.80
C THR A 60 6.49 7.41 11.78
N LEU A 61 5.29 6.93 12.07
CA LEU A 61 4.98 5.50 12.15
C LEU A 61 5.28 4.75 10.85
N ASP A 62 5.07 5.39 9.72
CA ASP A 62 5.29 4.81 8.40
C ASP A 62 6.77 4.48 8.13
N MET A 63 7.71 5.25 8.69
CA MET A 63 9.14 4.95 8.57
C MET A 63 9.63 3.86 9.53
N LEU A 64 8.86 3.55 10.57
CA LEU A 64 9.23 2.48 11.49
C LEU A 64 9.15 1.09 10.87
N VAL A 65 8.28 0.87 9.88
CA VAL A 65 8.16 -0.45 9.22
C VAL A 65 9.44 -0.82 8.48
N PRO A 66 9.94 -0.01 7.50
CA PRO A 66 11.20 -0.31 6.83
C PRO A 66 12.41 -0.26 7.77
N PHE A 67 12.38 0.59 8.82
CA PHE A 67 13.44 0.66 9.81
C PHE A 67 13.52 -0.62 10.65
N LYS A 68 12.40 -1.16 11.11
CA LYS A 68 12.35 -2.41 11.87
C LYS A 68 12.87 -3.61 11.08
N ALA A 69 12.61 -3.66 9.77
CA ALA A 69 13.16 -4.70 8.90
C ALA A 69 14.71 -4.64 8.92
N VAL A 70 15.29 -3.45 8.78
CA VAL A 70 16.75 -3.27 8.87
C VAL A 70 17.26 -3.60 10.28
N MET A 71 16.55 -3.18 11.33
CA MET A 71 16.96 -3.47 12.73
C MET A 71 16.94 -4.95 13.06
N ALA A 72 16.04 -5.73 12.45
CA ALA A 72 16.03 -7.19 12.59
C ALA A 72 17.31 -7.82 11.98
N ASP A 73 17.75 -7.36 10.81
CA ASP A 73 19.00 -7.79 10.19
C ASP A 73 20.21 -7.41 11.07
N LEU A 74 20.22 -6.17 11.59
CA LEU A 74 21.28 -5.66 12.46
C LEU A 74 21.34 -6.40 13.81
N ALA A 75 20.21 -6.83 14.35
CA ALA A 75 20.18 -7.63 15.59
C ALA A 75 20.92 -8.96 15.42
N GLN A 76 20.78 -9.62 14.26
CA GLN A 76 21.52 -10.85 13.95
C GLN A 76 23.03 -10.61 13.85
N GLN A 77 23.46 -9.41 13.51
CA GLN A 77 24.87 -9.00 13.43
C GLN A 77 25.43 -8.43 14.75
N GLY A 78 24.58 -8.33 15.79
CA GLY A 78 24.97 -7.76 17.08
C GLY A 78 25.11 -6.23 17.11
N VAL A 79 24.65 -5.55 16.07
CA VAL A 79 24.72 -4.08 15.97
C VAL A 79 23.69 -3.42 16.89
N GLN A 80 24.14 -2.43 17.66
CA GLN A 80 23.32 -1.65 18.58
C GLN A 80 23.10 -0.24 18.06
N GLY A 81 21.93 0.34 18.31
CA GLY A 81 21.58 1.68 17.93
C GLY A 81 21.10 2.55 19.08
N THR A 82 21.30 3.85 18.96
CA THR A 82 20.69 4.84 19.86
C THR A 82 19.92 5.87 19.02
N ILE A 83 18.68 6.17 19.42
CA ILE A 83 17.90 7.28 18.87
C ILE A 83 17.58 8.25 20.01
N ILE A 84 17.95 9.53 19.82
CA ILE A 84 17.55 10.63 20.69
C ILE A 84 16.48 11.43 19.95
N THR A 85 15.29 11.54 20.56
CA THR A 85 14.15 12.27 19.99
C THR A 85 13.45 13.07 21.09
N SER A 86 12.34 13.72 20.81
CA SER A 86 11.63 14.55 21.79
C SER A 86 10.11 14.45 21.64
N ASP A 87 9.39 15.00 22.60
CA ASP A 87 7.94 15.24 22.56
C ASP A 87 7.59 16.64 21.99
N TYR A 88 8.56 17.33 21.45
CA TYR A 88 8.44 18.71 20.96
C TYR A 88 7.22 18.90 20.06
N LEU A 89 6.41 19.89 20.39
CA LEU A 89 5.16 20.26 19.71
C LEU A 89 4.11 19.13 19.60
N ASN A 90 4.21 18.07 20.40
CA ASN A 90 3.34 16.88 20.33
C ASN A 90 3.29 16.23 18.92
N PHE A 91 4.31 16.46 18.10
CA PHE A 91 4.34 15.92 16.74
C PHE A 91 4.46 14.39 16.73
N ASN A 92 5.27 13.86 17.61
CA ASN A 92 5.50 12.42 17.70
C ASN A 92 4.30 11.73 18.36
N HIS A 93 3.65 10.82 17.61
CA HIS A 93 2.49 10.09 18.13
C HIS A 93 2.89 9.09 19.22
N PRO A 94 2.13 8.94 20.34
CA PRO A 94 2.48 8.01 21.42
C PRO A 94 2.74 6.56 20.96
N ALA A 95 1.98 6.05 19.99
CA ALA A 95 2.20 4.72 19.43
C ALA A 95 3.56 4.57 18.71
N MET A 96 4.17 5.66 18.26
CA MET A 96 5.52 5.64 17.67
C MET A 96 6.55 5.28 18.74
N PHE A 97 6.47 5.86 19.93
CA PHE A 97 7.37 5.56 21.05
C PHE A 97 7.23 4.11 21.51
N GLU A 98 6.01 3.58 21.60
CA GLU A 98 5.76 2.17 21.94
C GLU A 98 6.39 1.21 20.93
N LYS A 99 6.27 1.55 19.64
CA LYS A 99 6.85 0.71 18.59
C LYS A 99 8.37 0.80 18.52
N LEU A 100 8.97 1.92 18.85
CA LEU A 100 10.43 2.06 18.99
C LEU A 100 10.96 1.26 20.19
N GLN A 101 10.26 1.31 21.33
CA GLN A 101 10.65 0.60 22.55
C GLN A 101 10.69 -0.93 22.37
N LYS A 102 9.90 -1.46 21.44
CA LYS A 102 9.85 -2.89 21.13
C LYS A 102 11.03 -3.40 20.26
N ILE A 103 11.91 -2.51 19.79
CA ILE A 103 13.09 -2.91 18.99
C ILE A 103 14.22 -3.31 19.94
N PRO A 104 14.63 -4.60 19.98
CA PRO A 104 15.47 -5.11 21.07
C PRO A 104 16.90 -4.57 21.07
N ASN A 105 17.45 -4.22 19.90
CA ASN A 105 18.81 -3.70 19.74
C ASN A 105 18.81 -2.15 19.58
N LEU A 106 17.80 -1.46 20.11
CA LEU A 106 17.66 -0.01 20.04
C LEU A 106 17.46 0.60 21.41
N THR A 107 18.32 1.55 21.78
CA THR A 107 18.12 2.43 22.93
C THR A 107 17.44 3.72 22.46
N VAL A 108 16.29 4.04 23.02
CA VAL A 108 15.59 5.30 22.73
C VAL A 108 15.72 6.23 23.90
N ARG A 109 16.05 7.48 23.65
CA ARG A 109 16.19 8.53 24.66
C ARG A 109 15.31 9.73 24.29
N ILE A 110 14.74 10.37 25.30
CA ILE A 110 13.91 11.55 25.15
C ILE A 110 14.71 12.75 25.64
N ALA A 111 14.99 13.68 24.73
CA ALA A 111 15.67 14.94 25.04
C ALA A 111 14.72 15.87 25.83
N ASP A 112 15.17 16.36 26.98
CA ASP A 112 14.50 17.37 27.79
C ASP A 112 15.09 18.75 27.49
N LEU A 113 15.02 19.14 26.22
CA LEU A 113 15.59 20.38 25.71
C LEU A 113 14.52 21.20 25.01
N ASN A 114 14.33 22.44 25.48
CA ASN A 114 13.43 23.38 24.82
C ASN A 114 13.89 23.66 23.39
N GLY A 115 13.02 23.43 22.40
CA GLY A 115 13.32 23.68 21.00
C GLY A 115 14.17 22.60 20.32
N PHE A 116 14.23 21.38 20.88
CA PHE A 116 14.93 20.26 20.25
C PHE A 116 14.42 20.01 18.83
N HIS A 117 15.28 20.30 17.86
CA HIS A 117 14.91 20.21 16.43
C HIS A 117 16.05 19.70 15.56
N THR A 118 16.89 18.83 16.11
CA THR A 118 18.06 18.26 15.44
C THR A 118 17.64 17.23 14.36
N LYS A 119 18.50 17.06 13.36
CA LYS A 119 18.39 16.07 12.29
C LYS A 119 19.79 15.62 11.91
N GLY A 120 20.33 14.73 12.71
CA GLY A 120 21.68 14.18 12.56
C GLY A 120 21.66 12.66 12.69
N TYR A 121 22.33 12.00 11.77
CA TYR A 121 22.45 10.55 11.66
C TYR A 121 23.94 10.20 11.68
N LEU A 122 24.44 9.68 12.78
CA LEU A 122 25.84 9.27 12.96
C LEU A 122 25.93 7.75 12.88
N PHE A 123 26.92 7.26 12.12
CA PHE A 123 27.21 5.83 11.94
C PHE A 123 28.70 5.59 12.23
N ASP A 124 29.00 4.58 13.03
CA ASP A 124 30.34 4.14 13.33
C ASP A 124 30.65 2.86 12.56
N HIS A 125 31.61 2.93 11.65
CA HIS A 125 32.10 1.78 10.86
C HIS A 125 33.36 1.14 11.45
N GLY A 126 33.85 1.67 12.58
CA GLY A 126 35.06 1.21 13.27
C GLY A 126 36.31 1.96 12.83
N GLU A 127 36.70 1.92 11.57
CA GLU A 127 37.89 2.65 11.03
C GLU A 127 37.56 4.12 10.72
N TYR A 128 36.33 4.44 10.45
CA TYR A 128 35.81 5.77 10.18
C TYR A 128 34.38 5.92 10.68
N GLN A 129 33.94 7.13 10.77
CA GLN A 129 32.55 7.48 11.07
C GLN A 129 31.95 8.25 9.91
N THR A 130 30.64 8.06 9.70
CA THR A 130 29.84 8.81 8.73
C THR A 130 28.78 9.60 9.46
N VAL A 131 28.61 10.88 9.11
CA VAL A 131 27.49 11.69 9.56
C VAL A 131 26.68 12.18 8.38
N ILE A 132 25.37 12.20 8.55
CA ILE A 132 24.43 12.82 7.61
C ILE A 132 23.64 13.86 8.40
N ILE A 133 23.79 15.13 8.01
CA ILE A 133 23.18 16.29 8.68
C ILE A 133 22.41 17.12 7.65
N GLY A 134 21.23 17.60 8.01
CA GLY A 134 20.49 18.48 7.10
C GLY A 134 19.06 18.76 7.54
N SER A 135 18.16 18.86 6.58
CA SER A 135 16.76 19.21 6.82
C SER A 135 15.86 18.01 7.10
N ALA A 136 16.29 16.77 6.76
CA ALA A 136 15.44 15.61 6.78
C ALA A 136 15.22 15.02 8.19
N ASN A 137 13.99 15.06 8.68
CA ASN A 137 13.54 14.28 9.82
C ASN A 137 13.35 12.80 9.44
N PHE A 138 13.21 11.92 10.43
CA PHE A 138 12.93 10.50 10.19
C PHE A 138 11.42 10.29 9.88
N THR A 139 11.00 10.90 8.78
CA THR A 139 9.63 10.84 8.27
C THR A 139 9.63 10.41 6.82
N ARG A 140 8.55 9.74 6.39
CA ARG A 140 8.42 9.27 5.01
C ARG A 140 8.55 10.42 4.01
N SER A 141 7.89 11.53 4.29
CA SER A 141 7.94 12.70 3.42
C SER A 141 9.36 13.22 3.25
N ALA A 142 10.12 13.36 4.33
CA ALA A 142 11.48 13.87 4.28
C ALA A 142 12.47 12.88 3.63
N LEU A 143 12.35 11.59 3.92
CA LEU A 143 13.34 10.60 3.49
C LEU A 143 13.09 10.02 2.08
N LEU A 144 11.86 10.14 1.54
CA LEU A 144 11.48 9.50 0.28
C LEU A 144 10.86 10.44 -0.76
N VAL A 145 10.33 11.63 -0.36
CA VAL A 145 9.45 12.40 -1.23
C VAL A 145 9.86 13.86 -1.39
N ASN A 146 10.04 14.56 -0.26
CA ASN A 146 10.29 16.00 -0.27
C ASN A 146 11.68 16.33 -0.83
N LYS A 147 11.83 17.56 -1.33
CA LYS A 147 13.15 18.13 -1.64
C LYS A 147 13.83 18.52 -0.34
N GLU A 148 14.61 17.61 0.19
CA GLU A 148 15.44 17.81 1.38
C GLU A 148 16.90 17.92 0.96
N TRP A 149 17.68 18.67 1.72
CA TRP A 149 19.11 18.77 1.53
C TRP A 149 19.82 18.26 2.77
N ASN A 150 20.64 17.24 2.57
CA ASN A 150 21.47 16.71 3.63
C ASN A 150 22.89 16.56 3.12
N LEU A 151 23.85 16.83 3.98
CA LEU A 151 25.26 16.65 3.70
C LEU A 151 25.73 15.36 4.38
N LYS A 152 26.31 14.45 3.60
CA LYS A 152 27.02 13.28 4.09
C LYS A 152 28.51 13.61 4.14
N LEU A 153 29.13 13.36 5.29
CA LEU A 153 30.57 13.50 5.52
C LEU A 153 31.08 12.25 6.23
N SER A 154 32.26 11.80 5.86
CA SER A 154 32.94 10.71 6.55
C SER A 154 34.35 11.15 6.98
N SER A 155 34.77 10.71 8.15
CA SER A 155 36.08 11.03 8.71
C SER A 155 36.54 9.93 9.67
N ARG A 156 37.82 9.89 9.97
CA ARG A 156 38.35 9.09 11.09
C ARG A 156 37.90 9.69 12.42
N GLN A 157 37.94 8.89 13.49
CA GLN A 157 37.51 9.30 14.83
C GLN A 157 38.26 10.52 15.36
N GLU A 158 39.54 10.68 14.99
CA GLU A 158 40.39 11.82 15.40
C GLU A 158 40.05 13.11 14.61
N GLY A 159 39.18 13.05 13.62
CA GLY A 159 38.80 14.22 12.82
C GLY A 159 38.08 15.27 13.65
N SER A 160 38.50 16.54 13.57
CA SER A 160 38.00 17.65 14.37
C SER A 160 36.46 17.78 14.31
N LEU A 161 35.85 17.59 13.13
CA LEU A 161 34.41 17.65 12.96
C LEU A 161 33.68 16.57 13.79
N PHE A 162 34.23 15.35 13.79
CA PHE A 162 33.61 14.24 14.55
C PHE A 162 33.77 14.39 16.05
N GLN A 163 34.92 14.95 16.49
CA GLN A 163 35.09 15.29 17.91
C GLN A 163 34.05 16.31 18.38
N GLN A 164 33.78 17.34 17.56
CA GLN A 164 32.74 18.34 17.86
C GLN A 164 31.34 17.71 17.87
N LEU A 165 31.01 16.89 16.87
CA LEU A 165 29.71 16.20 16.80
C LEU A 165 29.50 15.22 17.94
N THR A 166 30.51 14.47 18.32
CA THR A 166 30.46 13.55 19.46
C THR A 166 30.23 14.31 20.76
N ALA A 167 30.94 15.42 20.96
CA ALA A 167 30.74 16.26 22.14
C ALA A 167 29.33 16.82 22.22
N GLU A 168 28.76 17.30 21.11
CA GLU A 168 27.38 17.77 21.05
C GLU A 168 26.35 16.64 21.30
N LEU A 169 26.57 15.45 20.70
CA LEU A 169 25.71 14.30 20.96
C LEU A 169 25.77 13.82 22.40
N ASP A 170 26.93 13.85 23.02
CA ASP A 170 27.10 13.52 24.43
C ASP A 170 26.43 14.56 25.33
N ALA A 171 26.51 15.84 25.01
CA ALA A 171 25.77 16.89 25.72
C ALA A 171 24.25 16.65 25.64
N VAL A 172 23.72 16.43 24.44
CA VAL A 172 22.28 16.11 24.26
C VAL A 172 21.89 14.82 24.97
N LYS A 173 22.76 13.82 24.99
CA LYS A 173 22.55 12.55 25.69
C LYS A 173 22.51 12.73 27.20
N HIS A 174 23.33 13.62 27.73
CA HIS A 174 23.29 14.00 29.16
C HIS A 174 21.97 14.66 29.55
N GLU A 175 21.41 15.48 28.68
CA GLU A 175 20.12 16.16 28.86
C GLU A 175 18.94 15.34 28.30
N SER A 176 19.06 14.03 28.29
CA SER A 176 18.01 13.12 27.83
C SER A 176 17.84 11.95 28.79
N THR A 177 16.62 11.44 28.88
CA THR A 177 16.26 10.26 29.68
C THR A 177 15.97 9.07 28.79
N VAL A 178 16.25 7.86 29.28
CA VAL A 178 15.87 6.64 28.55
C VAL A 178 14.36 6.52 28.51
N LEU A 179 13.81 6.19 27.35
CA LEU A 179 12.38 5.98 27.17
C LEU A 179 11.88 4.80 28.01
N THR A 180 10.88 5.04 28.85
CA THR A 180 10.24 4.00 29.67
C THR A 180 8.74 3.89 29.37
N SER A 181 8.13 2.78 29.77
CA SER A 181 6.68 2.58 29.61
C SER A 181 5.87 3.58 30.42
N GLU A 182 6.39 3.99 31.60
CA GLU A 182 5.79 5.01 32.46
C GLU A 182 5.79 6.37 31.76
N TRP A 183 6.89 6.74 31.13
CA TRP A 183 6.99 7.98 30.35
C TRP A 183 5.97 7.97 29.19
N ILE A 184 5.88 6.87 28.45
CA ILE A 184 4.91 6.73 27.34
C ILE A 184 3.47 6.86 27.83
N ALA A 185 3.13 6.25 28.97
CA ALA A 185 1.80 6.33 29.56
C ALA A 185 1.46 7.78 29.99
N ALA A 186 2.40 8.49 30.61
CA ALA A 186 2.25 9.90 30.99
C ALA A 186 2.10 10.81 29.77
N TYR A 187 2.93 10.60 28.75
CA TYR A 187 2.86 11.34 27.48
C TYR A 187 1.51 11.13 26.78
N ARG A 188 1.06 9.88 26.66
CA ARG A 188 -0.23 9.53 26.06
C ARG A 188 -1.41 10.23 26.73
N LYS A 189 -1.40 10.32 28.05
CA LYS A 189 -2.47 10.98 28.82
C LYS A 189 -2.60 12.48 28.48
N ASN A 190 -1.48 13.13 28.16
CA ASN A 190 -1.40 14.57 27.93
C ASN A 190 -1.30 14.93 26.44
N TRP A 191 -1.06 13.94 25.57
CA TRP A 191 -0.85 14.15 24.15
C TRP A 191 -2.13 14.64 23.46
N GLN A 192 -1.99 15.69 22.67
CA GLN A 192 -3.03 16.18 21.78
C GLN A 192 -2.45 16.22 20.37
N PRO A 193 -3.19 15.72 19.36
CA PRO A 193 -2.71 15.80 18.00
C PRO A 193 -2.43 17.26 17.63
N PRO A 194 -1.35 17.53 16.87
CA PRO A 194 -1.07 18.87 16.35
C PRO A 194 -2.34 19.41 15.70
N LYS A 195 -2.73 20.64 16.01
CA LYS A 195 -3.92 21.28 15.42
C LYS A 195 -3.73 21.36 13.90
N THR A 196 -4.18 20.34 13.20
CA THR A 196 -4.41 20.45 11.76
C THR A 196 -5.43 21.56 11.56
N ARG A 197 -5.17 22.50 10.67
CA ARG A 197 -6.20 23.44 10.22
C ARG A 197 -7.36 22.58 9.71
N VAL A 198 -8.40 22.48 10.54
CA VAL A 198 -9.65 21.84 10.15
C VAL A 198 -10.21 22.72 9.05
N THR A 199 -10.02 22.30 7.81
CA THR A 199 -10.89 22.74 6.73
C THR A 199 -12.29 22.31 7.13
N GLN A 200 -13.22 23.27 7.24
CA GLN A 200 -14.62 23.04 7.56
C GLN A 200 -15.17 21.83 6.77
N PRO A 201 -16.15 21.07 7.29
CA PRO A 201 -16.76 19.98 6.56
C PRO A 201 -17.26 20.51 5.23
N GLU A 202 -16.58 20.16 4.15
CA GLU A 202 -16.97 20.51 2.81
C GLU A 202 -18.37 19.97 2.56
N LYS A 203 -19.32 20.86 2.24
CA LYS A 203 -20.58 20.47 1.60
C LYS A 203 -20.21 19.47 0.51
N LEU A 204 -20.91 18.34 0.43
CA LEU A 204 -20.70 17.28 -0.57
C LEU A 204 -20.53 17.91 -1.96
N LYS A 205 -19.27 18.12 -2.36
CA LYS A 205 -18.95 18.59 -3.71
C LYS A 205 -19.43 17.52 -4.70
N PRO A 206 -19.92 17.92 -5.87
CA PRO A 206 -20.18 16.97 -6.95
C PRO A 206 -18.94 16.10 -7.17
N ILE A 207 -19.14 14.81 -7.36
CA ILE A 207 -18.01 13.91 -7.65
C ILE A 207 -17.47 14.30 -9.02
N GLU A 208 -16.24 14.82 -9.05
CA GLU A 208 -15.54 15.22 -10.26
C GLU A 208 -14.47 14.20 -10.62
N PRO A 209 -14.21 14.00 -11.91
CA PRO A 209 -13.14 13.10 -12.34
C PRO A 209 -11.78 13.67 -11.92
N ASN A 210 -10.94 12.83 -11.31
CA ASN A 210 -9.56 13.16 -10.98
C ASN A 210 -8.72 13.32 -12.26
N GLN A 211 -7.48 13.79 -12.12
CA GLN A 211 -6.60 14.08 -13.26
C GLN A 211 -6.40 12.85 -14.19
N MET A 212 -6.23 11.67 -13.63
CA MET A 212 -6.13 10.42 -14.40
C MET A 212 -7.42 10.12 -15.16
N GLN A 213 -8.56 10.22 -14.49
CA GLN A 213 -9.86 9.96 -15.11
C GLN A 213 -10.14 10.99 -16.21
N GLN A 214 -9.74 12.25 -16.04
CA GLN A 214 -9.84 13.29 -17.09
C GLN A 214 -9.00 12.91 -18.32
N ALA A 215 -7.75 12.46 -18.12
CA ALA A 215 -6.88 12.02 -19.21
C ALA A 215 -7.49 10.82 -19.95
N ALA A 216 -7.94 9.80 -19.22
CA ALA A 216 -8.60 8.63 -19.80
C ALA A 216 -9.87 8.99 -20.59
N LEU A 217 -10.71 9.89 -20.05
CA LEU A 217 -11.91 10.40 -20.72
C LEU A 217 -11.59 11.20 -21.98
N GLY A 218 -10.47 11.90 -22.00
CA GLY A 218 -9.95 12.60 -23.19
C GLY A 218 -9.63 11.62 -24.30
N GLN A 219 -8.83 10.59 -23.99
CA GLN A 219 -8.43 9.57 -24.96
C GLN A 219 -9.62 8.74 -25.46
N LEU A 220 -10.53 8.33 -24.59
CA LEU A 220 -11.77 7.64 -24.98
C LEU A 220 -12.60 8.48 -25.95
N SER A 221 -12.71 9.79 -25.69
CA SER A 221 -13.43 10.69 -26.59
C SER A 221 -12.75 10.81 -27.97
N THR A 222 -11.42 10.80 -28.01
CA THR A 222 -10.66 10.80 -29.25
C THR A 222 -10.89 9.52 -30.04
N LEU A 223 -10.80 8.34 -29.40
CA LEU A 223 -11.07 7.04 -30.04
C LEU A 223 -12.47 6.98 -30.65
N ILE A 224 -13.49 7.43 -29.91
CA ILE A 224 -14.87 7.44 -30.41
C ILE A 224 -15.01 8.39 -31.61
N LYS A 225 -14.41 9.59 -31.56
CA LYS A 225 -14.46 10.56 -32.66
C LYS A 225 -13.74 10.07 -33.93
N THR A 226 -12.70 9.27 -33.79
CA THR A 226 -11.98 8.66 -34.91
C THR A 226 -12.68 7.41 -35.50
N GLY A 227 -13.86 7.06 -34.98
CA GLY A 227 -14.68 5.95 -35.48
C GLY A 227 -14.34 4.58 -34.88
N ALA A 228 -13.48 4.51 -33.88
CA ALA A 228 -13.21 3.26 -33.18
C ALA A 228 -14.48 2.71 -32.53
N LYS A 229 -14.70 1.40 -32.67
CA LYS A 229 -15.85 0.71 -32.09
C LYS A 229 -15.57 0.10 -30.73
N LYS A 230 -14.30 0.01 -30.35
CA LYS A 230 -13.85 -0.60 -29.11
C LYS A 230 -12.74 0.24 -28.46
N GLY A 231 -12.65 0.19 -27.15
CA GLY A 231 -11.56 0.79 -26.39
C GLY A 231 -11.30 0.02 -25.10
N LEU A 232 -10.03 -0.05 -24.70
CA LEU A 232 -9.59 -0.70 -23.46
C LEU A 232 -9.00 0.32 -22.51
N VAL A 233 -9.36 0.23 -21.25
CA VAL A 233 -8.72 0.95 -20.15
C VAL A 233 -8.07 -0.05 -19.20
N VAL A 234 -6.77 0.06 -19.02
CA VAL A 234 -6.01 -0.68 -18.02
C VAL A 234 -5.76 0.24 -16.83
N SER A 235 -6.27 -0.14 -15.66
CA SER A 235 -6.17 0.72 -14.48
C SER A 235 -6.08 -0.13 -13.20
N ALA A 236 -5.04 0.10 -12.40
CA ALA A 236 -4.78 -0.64 -11.18
C ALA A 236 -6.01 -0.70 -10.25
N THR A 237 -6.12 -1.75 -9.45
CA THR A 237 -7.20 -1.88 -8.46
C THR A 237 -7.13 -0.71 -7.45
N GLY A 238 -8.29 -0.15 -7.12
CA GLY A 238 -8.37 0.97 -6.16
C GLY A 238 -8.27 2.37 -6.76
N THR A 239 -7.93 2.53 -8.04
CA THR A 239 -7.79 3.83 -8.72
C THR A 239 -9.11 4.48 -9.15
N GLY A 240 -10.25 3.82 -8.92
CA GLY A 240 -11.57 4.38 -9.24
C GLY A 240 -12.09 4.02 -10.63
N LYS A 241 -11.76 2.84 -11.17
CA LYS A 241 -12.27 2.32 -12.47
C LYS A 241 -13.77 2.47 -12.65
N THR A 242 -14.56 2.07 -11.65
CA THR A 242 -16.04 2.13 -11.70
C THR A 242 -16.53 3.58 -11.90
N TYR A 243 -15.89 4.54 -11.22
CA TYR A 243 -16.20 5.96 -11.39
C TYR A 243 -15.79 6.46 -12.78
N LEU A 244 -14.63 6.03 -13.30
CA LEU A 244 -14.21 6.33 -14.66
C LEU A 244 -15.23 5.84 -15.68
N GLY A 245 -15.72 4.60 -15.54
CA GLY A 245 -16.80 4.06 -16.37
C GLY A 245 -18.06 4.90 -16.30
N ALA A 246 -18.47 5.32 -15.09
CA ALA A 246 -19.63 6.18 -14.90
C ALA A 246 -19.46 7.56 -15.56
N PHE A 247 -18.28 8.19 -15.46
CA PHE A 247 -17.98 9.45 -16.14
C PHE A 247 -17.95 9.29 -17.66
N ALA A 248 -17.41 8.18 -18.18
CA ALA A 248 -17.40 7.88 -19.61
C ALA A 248 -18.83 7.79 -20.16
N VAL A 249 -19.70 7.07 -19.49
CA VAL A 249 -21.13 6.94 -19.85
C VAL A 249 -21.86 8.27 -19.71
N LYS A 250 -21.61 9.05 -18.64
CA LYS A 250 -22.17 10.40 -18.47
C LYS A 250 -21.78 11.32 -19.62
N LYS A 251 -20.55 11.24 -20.09
CA LYS A 251 -20.03 12.06 -21.21
C LYS A 251 -20.56 11.61 -22.56
N TYR A 252 -20.69 10.30 -22.76
CA TYR A 252 -21.20 9.71 -24.00
C TYR A 252 -22.71 9.89 -24.19
N GLN A 253 -23.47 9.85 -23.09
CA GLN A 253 -24.94 9.98 -23.04
C GLN A 253 -25.67 8.95 -23.93
N PRO A 254 -25.46 7.65 -23.74
CA PRO A 254 -26.10 6.63 -24.58
C PRO A 254 -27.64 6.67 -24.40
N ARG A 255 -28.36 6.29 -25.45
CA ARG A 255 -29.80 6.02 -25.38
C ARG A 255 -30.08 4.89 -24.40
N ARG A 256 -29.33 3.77 -24.52
CA ARG A 256 -29.31 2.65 -23.58
C ARG A 256 -27.90 2.15 -23.33
N PHE A 257 -27.64 1.80 -22.10
CA PHE A 257 -26.32 1.36 -21.60
C PHE A 257 -26.39 -0.02 -20.95
N LEU A 258 -25.40 -0.86 -21.20
CA LEU A 258 -25.24 -2.15 -20.54
C LEU A 258 -23.87 -2.24 -19.84
N TYR A 259 -23.91 -2.59 -18.56
CA TYR A 259 -22.73 -2.92 -17.75
C TYR A 259 -22.67 -4.41 -17.52
N VAL A 260 -21.55 -5.06 -17.86
CA VAL A 260 -21.38 -6.51 -17.79
C VAL A 260 -20.30 -6.85 -16.78
N VAL A 261 -20.63 -7.72 -15.81
CA VAL A 261 -19.70 -8.16 -14.77
C VAL A 261 -20.01 -9.59 -14.34
N HIS A 262 -19.04 -10.26 -13.68
CA HIS A 262 -19.18 -11.67 -13.31
C HIS A 262 -19.90 -11.93 -11.98
N ARG A 263 -20.09 -10.91 -11.10
CA ARG A 263 -20.74 -11.06 -9.77
C ARG A 263 -21.84 -10.03 -9.54
N GLU A 264 -22.96 -10.49 -8.99
CA GLU A 264 -24.12 -9.65 -8.70
C GLU A 264 -23.80 -8.52 -7.71
N GLN A 265 -22.99 -8.78 -6.67
CA GLN A 265 -22.58 -7.75 -5.71
C GLN A 265 -21.82 -6.60 -6.37
N ILE A 266 -20.99 -6.91 -7.38
CA ILE A 266 -20.28 -5.89 -8.14
C ILE A 266 -21.27 -5.11 -9.00
N ALA A 267 -22.23 -5.77 -9.66
CA ALA A 267 -23.27 -5.11 -10.44
C ALA A 267 -24.06 -4.12 -9.59
N GLN A 268 -24.49 -4.52 -8.37
CA GLN A 268 -25.23 -3.67 -7.44
C GLN A 268 -24.41 -2.45 -6.97
N LYS A 269 -23.13 -2.64 -6.58
CA LYS A 269 -22.23 -1.56 -6.18
C LYS A 269 -21.94 -0.59 -7.33
N SER A 270 -21.71 -1.13 -8.53
CA SER A 270 -21.48 -0.33 -9.73
C SER A 270 -22.71 0.50 -10.11
N LEU A 271 -23.89 -0.09 -10.06
CA LEU A 271 -25.15 0.63 -10.25
C LEU A 271 -25.26 1.84 -9.29
N ALA A 272 -24.98 1.63 -8.00
CA ALA A 272 -25.02 2.69 -7.00
C ALA A 272 -24.01 3.81 -7.32
N SER A 273 -22.79 3.45 -7.73
CA SER A 273 -21.73 4.39 -8.12
C SER A 273 -22.11 5.18 -9.38
N PHE A 274 -22.65 4.51 -10.38
CA PHE A 274 -23.11 5.15 -11.62
C PHE A 274 -24.24 6.14 -11.37
N ARG A 275 -25.24 5.75 -10.55
CA ARG A 275 -26.33 6.66 -10.17
C ARG A 275 -25.84 7.89 -9.44
N ARG A 276 -24.81 7.75 -8.60
CA ARG A 276 -24.20 8.86 -7.87
C ARG A 276 -23.47 9.87 -8.79
N VAL A 277 -22.87 9.39 -9.89
CA VAL A 277 -22.15 10.23 -10.86
C VAL A 277 -23.06 10.81 -11.92
N ILE A 278 -23.94 9.99 -12.50
CA ILE A 278 -24.81 10.36 -13.63
C ILE A 278 -26.02 11.13 -13.16
N GLY A 279 -26.59 10.76 -11.99
CA GLY A 279 -27.87 11.27 -11.50
C GLY A 279 -29.05 10.54 -12.15
N GLY A 280 -30.18 11.24 -12.28
CA GLY A 280 -31.40 10.67 -12.86
C GLY A 280 -32.31 9.96 -11.86
N LYS A 281 -33.40 9.36 -12.36
CA LYS A 281 -34.40 8.68 -11.54
C LYS A 281 -33.93 7.27 -11.15
N LYS A 282 -34.36 6.77 -10.01
CA LYS A 282 -34.06 5.39 -9.57
C LYS A 282 -34.51 4.36 -10.60
N THR A 283 -35.60 4.62 -11.29
CA THR A 283 -36.22 3.79 -12.34
C THR A 283 -35.39 3.71 -13.62
N ASP A 284 -34.42 4.64 -13.84
CA ASP A 284 -33.54 4.59 -15.00
C ASP A 284 -32.47 3.49 -14.86
N TYR A 285 -32.30 2.93 -13.66
CA TYR A 285 -31.27 1.95 -13.31
C TYR A 285 -31.89 0.61 -12.97
N GLY A 286 -31.36 -0.47 -13.52
CA GLY A 286 -31.88 -1.83 -13.29
C GLY A 286 -30.78 -2.87 -13.24
N LEU A 287 -31.14 -4.03 -12.71
CA LEU A 287 -30.31 -5.23 -12.60
C LEU A 287 -30.87 -6.36 -13.46
N LEU A 288 -29.95 -7.09 -14.12
CA LEU A 288 -30.25 -8.34 -14.81
C LEU A 288 -29.31 -9.43 -14.23
N THR A 289 -29.83 -10.09 -13.19
CA THR A 289 -29.11 -11.10 -12.41
C THR A 289 -30.02 -12.34 -12.23
N GLY A 290 -29.52 -13.38 -11.58
CA GLY A 290 -30.35 -14.59 -11.33
C GLY A 290 -31.69 -14.31 -10.69
N ASN A 291 -31.78 -13.29 -9.85
CA ASN A 291 -33.01 -12.98 -9.05
C ASN A 291 -33.73 -11.70 -9.49
N ARG A 292 -33.19 -10.91 -10.40
CA ARG A 292 -33.76 -9.63 -10.83
C ARG A 292 -33.62 -9.44 -12.34
N HIS A 293 -34.73 -9.00 -12.95
CA HIS A 293 -34.88 -8.86 -14.40
C HIS A 293 -35.50 -7.51 -14.77
N ASP A 294 -34.80 -6.42 -14.55
CA ASP A 294 -35.26 -5.04 -14.81
C ASP A 294 -35.02 -4.66 -16.30
N TRP A 295 -35.70 -5.36 -17.22
CA TRP A 295 -35.47 -5.32 -18.68
C TRP A 295 -35.46 -3.92 -19.30
N ASN A 296 -36.32 -3.02 -18.83
CA ASN A 296 -36.57 -1.72 -19.48
C ASN A 296 -35.66 -0.58 -18.95
N ALA A 297 -34.68 -0.89 -18.08
CA ALA A 297 -33.84 0.12 -17.53
C ALA A 297 -32.93 0.77 -18.60
N LYS A 298 -32.79 2.09 -18.55
CA LYS A 298 -31.87 2.85 -19.42
C LYS A 298 -30.42 2.45 -19.16
N TYR A 299 -30.06 2.27 -17.88
CA TYR A 299 -28.75 1.83 -17.42
C TYR A 299 -28.92 0.44 -16.80
N LEU A 300 -28.62 -0.60 -17.56
CA LEU A 300 -28.79 -1.98 -17.15
C LEU A 300 -27.45 -2.58 -16.68
N PHE A 301 -27.46 -3.19 -15.50
CA PHE A 301 -26.27 -3.84 -14.92
C PHE A 301 -26.52 -5.35 -14.87
N ALA A 302 -25.76 -6.12 -15.65
CA ALA A 302 -25.99 -7.53 -15.85
C ALA A 302 -24.82 -8.38 -15.34
N THR A 303 -25.15 -9.56 -14.80
CA THR A 303 -24.15 -10.61 -14.61
C THR A 303 -23.98 -11.41 -15.89
N VAL A 304 -22.71 -11.76 -16.19
CA VAL A 304 -22.36 -12.58 -17.36
C VAL A 304 -23.14 -13.89 -17.37
N GLN A 305 -23.28 -14.56 -16.21
CA GLN A 305 -23.96 -15.84 -16.08
C GLN A 305 -25.43 -15.76 -16.51
N THR A 306 -26.12 -14.67 -16.17
CA THR A 306 -27.51 -14.45 -16.57
C THR A 306 -27.59 -14.00 -18.04
N LEU A 307 -26.81 -12.99 -18.40
CA LEU A 307 -26.88 -12.39 -19.73
C LEU A 307 -26.47 -13.36 -20.86
N SER A 308 -25.53 -14.28 -20.61
CA SER A 308 -25.05 -15.24 -21.61
C SER A 308 -25.97 -16.45 -21.84
N GLN A 309 -27.09 -16.53 -21.13
CA GLN A 309 -28.14 -17.58 -21.39
C GLN A 309 -28.85 -17.26 -22.68
N GLN A 310 -29.05 -18.28 -23.55
CA GLN A 310 -29.67 -18.08 -24.85
C GLN A 310 -31.08 -17.49 -24.71
N ALA A 311 -31.89 -18.00 -23.79
CA ALA A 311 -33.24 -17.49 -23.52
C ALA A 311 -33.31 -16.02 -23.03
N VAL A 312 -32.19 -15.49 -22.54
CA VAL A 312 -32.04 -14.08 -22.15
C VAL A 312 -31.57 -13.24 -23.34
N LEU A 313 -30.59 -13.73 -24.12
CA LEU A 313 -30.13 -13.07 -25.33
C LEU A 313 -31.25 -12.93 -26.38
N ASP A 314 -32.10 -13.97 -26.54
CA ASP A 314 -33.24 -13.97 -27.47
C ASP A 314 -34.30 -12.89 -27.16
N LYS A 315 -34.29 -12.31 -25.95
CA LYS A 315 -35.19 -11.22 -25.53
C LYS A 315 -34.62 -9.83 -25.79
N LEU A 316 -33.38 -9.73 -26.21
CA LEU A 316 -32.67 -8.47 -26.39
C LEU A 316 -32.19 -8.37 -27.84
N GLU A 317 -32.48 -7.26 -28.48
CA GLU A 317 -32.04 -7.02 -29.85
C GLU A 317 -30.51 -6.75 -29.90
N ALA A 318 -29.85 -7.17 -30.96
CA ALA A 318 -28.42 -6.98 -31.15
C ALA A 318 -27.98 -5.50 -31.06
N THR A 319 -28.83 -4.56 -31.47
CA THR A 319 -28.61 -3.12 -31.45
C THR A 319 -29.25 -2.39 -30.27
N GLU A 320 -29.72 -3.14 -29.27
CA GLU A 320 -30.47 -2.59 -28.14
C GLU A 320 -29.69 -1.57 -27.31
N PHE A 321 -28.37 -1.77 -27.16
CA PHE A 321 -27.48 -0.93 -26.37
C PHE A 321 -26.52 -0.16 -27.27
N ASP A 322 -26.45 1.15 -27.06
CA ASP A 322 -25.51 2.00 -27.79
C ASP A 322 -24.07 1.89 -27.23
N TYR A 323 -23.98 1.63 -25.93
CA TYR A 323 -22.71 1.56 -25.21
C TYR A 323 -22.71 0.37 -24.26
N ILE A 324 -21.72 -0.51 -24.41
CA ILE A 324 -21.57 -1.67 -23.52
C ILE A 324 -20.20 -1.58 -22.83
N LEU A 325 -20.20 -1.74 -21.51
CA LEU A 325 -19.01 -1.76 -20.68
C LEU A 325 -18.82 -3.15 -20.08
N ILE A 326 -17.64 -3.73 -20.33
CA ILE A 326 -17.21 -4.99 -19.72
C ILE A 326 -16.22 -4.67 -18.61
N ASP A 327 -16.59 -4.91 -17.37
CA ASP A 327 -15.67 -4.85 -16.23
C ASP A 327 -14.94 -6.18 -16.05
N GLU A 328 -13.71 -6.12 -15.55
CA GLU A 328 -12.77 -7.25 -15.50
C GLU A 328 -12.59 -7.89 -16.90
N ALA A 329 -12.32 -7.04 -17.89
CA ALA A 329 -12.21 -7.41 -19.29
C ALA A 329 -11.15 -8.49 -19.59
N HIS A 330 -10.22 -8.78 -18.69
CA HIS A 330 -9.32 -9.92 -18.79
C HIS A 330 -10.05 -11.27 -18.86
N ARG A 331 -11.33 -11.33 -18.44
CA ARG A 331 -12.20 -12.52 -18.52
C ARG A 331 -12.97 -12.62 -19.85
N ALA A 332 -12.89 -11.58 -20.70
CA ALA A 332 -13.73 -11.46 -21.90
C ALA A 332 -13.50 -12.57 -22.93
N ALA A 333 -12.39 -13.31 -22.87
CA ALA A 333 -12.13 -14.45 -23.72
C ALA A 333 -12.91 -15.74 -23.34
N ALA A 334 -13.53 -15.79 -22.15
CA ALA A 334 -14.31 -16.95 -21.72
C ALA A 334 -15.56 -17.16 -22.60
N PRO A 335 -16.01 -18.41 -22.84
CA PRO A 335 -17.14 -18.71 -23.73
C PRO A 335 -18.43 -17.94 -23.44
N SER A 336 -18.73 -17.68 -22.15
CA SER A 336 -19.89 -16.90 -21.74
C SER A 336 -19.81 -15.44 -22.19
N TYR A 337 -18.64 -14.81 -22.11
CA TYR A 337 -18.42 -13.45 -22.60
C TYR A 337 -18.44 -13.41 -24.13
N GLN A 338 -17.86 -14.43 -24.80
CA GLN A 338 -17.85 -14.50 -26.26
C GLN A 338 -19.28 -14.58 -26.83
N ARG A 339 -20.21 -15.27 -26.17
CA ARG A 339 -21.63 -15.25 -26.56
C ARG A 339 -22.23 -13.86 -26.54
N ILE A 340 -21.90 -13.06 -25.50
CA ILE A 340 -22.38 -11.69 -25.36
C ILE A 340 -21.75 -10.78 -26.45
N LEU A 341 -20.42 -10.89 -26.66
CA LEU A 341 -19.69 -10.11 -27.64
C LEU A 341 -20.17 -10.39 -29.08
N ASN A 342 -20.55 -11.64 -29.38
CA ASN A 342 -21.02 -12.04 -30.71
C ASN A 342 -22.51 -11.69 -30.92
N HIS A 343 -23.30 -11.51 -29.85
CA HIS A 343 -24.73 -11.18 -29.98
C HIS A 343 -24.95 -9.68 -30.18
N PHE A 344 -24.30 -8.82 -29.38
CA PHE A 344 -24.55 -7.38 -29.43
C PHE A 344 -23.67 -6.62 -30.40
N MET A 345 -24.25 -5.58 -31.03
CA MET A 345 -23.60 -4.66 -31.96
C MET A 345 -23.74 -3.20 -31.50
N PRO A 346 -23.14 -2.81 -30.36
CA PRO A 346 -23.24 -1.44 -29.86
C PRO A 346 -22.44 -0.48 -30.76
N GLN A 347 -22.69 0.82 -30.56
CA GLN A 347 -21.85 1.86 -31.17
C GLN A 347 -20.44 1.85 -30.57
N PHE A 348 -20.31 1.54 -29.27
CA PHE A 348 -19.00 1.46 -28.61
C PHE A 348 -18.95 0.40 -27.50
N TRP A 349 -17.87 -0.38 -27.49
CA TRP A 349 -17.48 -1.30 -26.43
C TRP A 349 -16.37 -0.67 -25.59
N LEU A 350 -16.54 -0.61 -24.27
CA LEU A 350 -15.47 -0.27 -23.34
C LEU A 350 -15.09 -1.49 -22.51
N GLY A 351 -13.83 -1.93 -22.61
CA GLY A 351 -13.23 -2.87 -21.67
C GLY A 351 -12.50 -2.15 -20.55
N MET A 352 -12.68 -2.62 -19.32
CA MET A 352 -11.88 -2.15 -18.18
C MET A 352 -11.27 -3.34 -17.44
N THR A 353 -9.98 -3.25 -17.11
CA THR A 353 -9.27 -4.27 -16.33
C THR A 353 -8.15 -3.67 -15.51
N ALA A 354 -7.77 -4.34 -14.43
CA ALA A 354 -6.56 -4.02 -13.67
C ALA A 354 -5.33 -4.79 -14.18
N THR A 355 -5.54 -5.96 -14.74
CA THR A 355 -4.52 -6.94 -15.14
C THR A 355 -4.87 -7.46 -16.53
N PRO A 356 -4.36 -6.85 -17.59
CA PRO A 356 -4.62 -7.30 -18.97
C PRO A 356 -3.87 -8.59 -19.31
N GLU A 357 -2.79 -8.89 -18.58
CA GLU A 357 -2.00 -10.11 -18.75
C GLU A 357 -2.83 -11.33 -18.30
N ARG A 358 -2.79 -12.40 -19.10
CA ARG A 358 -3.48 -13.67 -18.82
C ARG A 358 -2.50 -14.84 -18.83
N MET A 359 -2.79 -15.83 -17.98
CA MET A 359 -2.01 -17.07 -17.94
C MET A 359 -2.30 -18.04 -19.10
N ASP A 360 -3.40 -17.82 -19.83
CA ASP A 360 -3.87 -18.70 -20.91
C ASP A 360 -3.47 -18.22 -22.33
N ASN A 361 -2.49 -17.33 -22.43
CA ASN A 361 -1.98 -16.76 -23.69
C ASN A 361 -3.05 -16.07 -24.58
N GLN A 362 -4.24 -15.78 -24.05
CA GLN A 362 -5.25 -15.02 -24.81
C GLN A 362 -5.03 -13.52 -24.62
N ASP A 363 -4.86 -12.82 -25.75
CA ASP A 363 -4.56 -11.39 -25.78
C ASP A 363 -5.84 -10.56 -25.61
N VAL A 364 -5.99 -9.93 -24.44
CA VAL A 364 -7.11 -9.01 -24.15
C VAL A 364 -7.06 -7.77 -25.05
N PHE A 365 -5.88 -7.29 -25.41
CA PHE A 365 -5.72 -6.13 -26.29
C PHE A 365 -6.30 -6.42 -27.68
N LYS A 366 -6.14 -7.64 -28.19
CA LYS A 366 -6.72 -8.08 -29.47
C LYS A 366 -8.25 -8.05 -29.46
N LEU A 367 -8.90 -8.39 -28.34
CA LEU A 367 -10.36 -8.34 -28.22
C LEU A 367 -10.92 -6.92 -28.37
N PHE A 368 -10.11 -5.92 -28.02
CA PHE A 368 -10.43 -4.50 -28.14
C PHE A 368 -9.68 -3.81 -29.29
N ASP A 369 -9.33 -4.57 -30.35
CA ASP A 369 -8.70 -4.11 -31.59
C ASP A 369 -7.41 -3.29 -31.33
N TYR A 370 -6.69 -3.58 -30.23
CA TYR A 370 -5.51 -2.86 -29.73
C TYR A 370 -5.74 -1.37 -29.43
N HIS A 371 -6.99 -0.94 -29.30
CA HIS A 371 -7.35 0.42 -28.95
C HIS A 371 -7.21 0.65 -27.44
N LEU A 372 -5.98 0.84 -26.96
CA LEU A 372 -5.69 1.19 -25.58
C LEU A 372 -5.95 2.68 -25.35
N ALA A 373 -7.05 3.00 -24.67
CA ALA A 373 -7.42 4.38 -24.37
C ALA A 373 -6.57 4.96 -23.24
N TYR A 374 -6.27 4.15 -22.21
CA TYR A 374 -5.49 4.60 -21.07
C TYR A 374 -4.89 3.42 -20.31
N GLU A 375 -3.69 3.63 -19.78
CA GLU A 375 -3.03 2.66 -18.92
C GLU A 375 -2.43 3.35 -17.70
N ILE A 376 -2.75 2.86 -16.50
CA ILE A 376 -2.08 3.20 -15.26
C ILE A 376 -1.86 1.95 -14.42
N ARG A 377 -0.60 1.58 -14.27
CA ARG A 377 -0.18 0.42 -13.47
C ARG A 377 -0.08 0.78 -11.99
N LEU A 378 0.10 -0.23 -11.14
CA LEU A 378 0.22 -0.04 -9.69
C LEU A 378 1.31 0.96 -9.32
N LYS A 379 2.48 0.86 -9.96
CA LYS A 379 3.62 1.76 -9.73
C LYS A 379 3.26 3.22 -10.03
N ASP A 380 2.60 3.47 -11.15
CA ASP A 380 2.22 4.81 -11.59
C ASP A 380 1.11 5.39 -10.70
N ALA A 381 0.14 4.55 -10.30
CA ALA A 381 -0.94 4.93 -9.40
C ALA A 381 -0.42 5.30 -7.99
N LEU A 382 0.61 4.61 -7.50
CA LEU A 382 1.31 4.97 -6.25
C LEU A 382 2.09 6.28 -6.40
N ALA A 383 2.84 6.44 -7.49
CA ALA A 383 3.59 7.67 -7.79
C ALA A 383 2.66 8.89 -7.91
N ALA A 384 1.49 8.71 -8.51
CA ALA A 384 0.44 9.73 -8.63
C ALA A 384 -0.36 9.95 -7.32
N LYS A 385 0.01 9.29 -6.21
CA LYS A 385 -0.67 9.37 -4.91
C LYS A 385 -2.18 9.03 -4.98
N MET A 386 -2.56 8.17 -5.89
CA MET A 386 -3.96 7.69 -6.02
C MET A 386 -4.26 6.55 -5.04
N LEU A 387 -3.24 5.86 -4.61
CA LEU A 387 -3.28 4.75 -3.68
C LEU A 387 -2.48 5.08 -2.42
N ALA A 388 -2.85 4.48 -1.30
CA ALA A 388 -2.06 4.53 -0.09
C ALA A 388 -0.73 3.80 -0.34
N PRO A 389 0.40 4.35 0.09
CA PRO A 389 1.68 3.65 0.01
C PRO A 389 1.64 2.39 0.87
N PHE A 390 2.53 1.44 0.59
CA PHE A 390 2.67 0.27 1.42
C PHE A 390 4.13 -0.03 1.72
N HIS A 391 4.36 -0.71 2.84
CA HIS A 391 5.64 -1.29 3.21
C HIS A 391 5.52 -2.81 3.09
N TYR A 392 6.36 -3.39 2.24
CA TYR A 392 6.44 -4.83 2.07
C TYR A 392 7.58 -5.40 2.88
N VAL A 393 7.27 -6.42 3.67
CA VAL A 393 8.23 -7.15 4.50
C VAL A 393 8.08 -8.63 4.21
N GLY A 394 9.14 -9.25 3.71
CA GLY A 394 9.26 -10.71 3.63
C GLY A 394 9.76 -11.23 4.98
N VAL A 395 9.06 -12.21 5.53
CA VAL A 395 9.42 -12.88 6.79
C VAL A 395 9.56 -14.36 6.50
N THR A 396 10.65 -14.99 6.95
CA THR A 396 10.79 -16.45 6.88
C THR A 396 9.66 -17.10 7.68
N ASP A 397 8.98 -18.09 7.12
CA ASP A 397 7.92 -18.80 7.84
C ASP A 397 8.51 -19.58 9.05
N TYR A 398 7.64 -19.98 9.96
CA TYR A 398 8.03 -20.66 11.18
C TYR A 398 8.71 -22.00 10.87
N GLU A 399 9.90 -22.21 11.40
CA GLU A 399 10.67 -23.45 11.26
C GLU A 399 10.40 -24.40 12.44
N VAL A 400 10.27 -25.69 12.14
CA VAL A 400 10.23 -26.75 13.14
C VAL A 400 11.40 -27.69 12.86
N ASP A 401 12.27 -27.89 13.84
CA ASP A 401 13.47 -28.71 13.75
C ASP A 401 14.44 -28.33 12.60
N GLY A 402 14.50 -27.02 12.25
CA GLY A 402 15.35 -26.48 11.20
C GLY A 402 14.78 -26.62 9.79
N GLU A 403 13.55 -27.08 9.64
CA GLU A 403 12.83 -27.11 8.37
C GLU A 403 11.69 -26.09 8.37
N VAL A 404 11.62 -25.30 7.30
CA VAL A 404 10.48 -24.40 7.06
C VAL A 404 9.26 -25.26 6.75
N ILE A 405 8.15 -25.00 7.45
CA ILE A 405 6.89 -25.69 7.22
C ILE A 405 6.31 -25.24 5.88
N THR A 406 6.46 -26.06 4.85
CA THR A 406 5.92 -25.81 3.51
C THR A 406 4.45 -26.24 3.38
N GLU A 407 3.79 -25.85 2.31
CA GLU A 407 2.40 -26.27 2.00
C GLU A 407 2.20 -27.80 1.92
N THR A 408 3.27 -28.55 1.71
CA THR A 408 3.26 -30.01 1.66
C THR A 408 3.28 -30.67 3.04
N SER A 409 3.57 -29.91 4.10
CA SER A 409 3.59 -30.41 5.48
C SER A 409 2.17 -30.78 5.93
N LYS A 410 2.07 -31.73 6.87
CA LYS A 410 0.77 -32.13 7.42
C LYS A 410 0.05 -30.93 8.01
N LEU A 411 -1.26 -30.78 7.71
CA LEU A 411 -2.10 -29.66 8.14
C LEU A 411 -1.95 -29.33 9.63
N ASN A 412 -1.87 -30.34 10.49
CA ASN A 412 -1.70 -30.20 11.94
C ASN A 412 -0.38 -29.53 12.36
N GLN A 413 0.67 -29.59 11.54
CA GLN A 413 1.95 -28.91 11.79
C GLN A 413 1.88 -27.45 11.33
N LEU A 414 1.16 -27.18 10.24
CA LEU A 414 0.97 -25.83 9.71
C LEU A 414 0.18 -24.92 10.66
N ILE A 415 -0.70 -25.50 11.47
CA ILE A 415 -1.63 -24.78 12.38
C ILE A 415 -1.19 -24.87 13.84
N ALA A 416 0.05 -25.31 14.11
CA ALA A 416 0.54 -25.39 15.48
C ALA A 416 0.48 -24.03 16.20
N THR A 417 0.05 -24.03 17.45
CA THR A 417 -0.05 -22.81 18.30
C THR A 417 1.24 -21.97 18.28
N LYS A 418 2.41 -22.64 18.21
CA LYS A 418 3.71 -21.94 18.10
C LYS A 418 3.84 -21.12 16.84
N ARG A 419 3.38 -21.64 15.67
CA ARG A 419 3.39 -20.90 14.41
C ARG A 419 2.45 -19.69 14.47
N VAL A 420 1.26 -19.85 15.05
CA VAL A 420 0.31 -18.74 15.21
C VAL A 420 0.87 -17.66 16.11
N ASN A 421 1.48 -18.02 17.24
CA ASN A 421 2.14 -17.06 18.12
C ASN A 421 3.29 -16.35 17.40
N TYR A 422 4.07 -17.06 16.59
CA TYR A 422 5.10 -16.43 15.77
C TYR A 422 4.51 -15.43 14.79
N VAL A 423 3.45 -15.79 14.05
CA VAL A 423 2.75 -14.89 13.14
C VAL A 423 2.26 -13.65 13.88
N LEU A 424 1.54 -13.79 14.99
CA LEU A 424 1.03 -12.68 15.80
C LEU A 424 2.16 -11.75 16.28
N ASN A 425 3.29 -12.33 16.72
CA ASN A 425 4.46 -11.56 17.10
C ASN A 425 5.02 -10.75 15.93
N GLN A 426 5.05 -11.29 14.72
CA GLN A 426 5.47 -10.56 13.52
C GLN A 426 4.47 -9.45 13.16
N LEU A 427 3.15 -9.71 13.27
CA LEU A 427 2.11 -8.69 13.02
C LEU A 427 2.23 -7.52 13.99
N ASP A 428 2.47 -7.81 15.29
CA ASP A 428 2.66 -6.77 16.29
C ASP A 428 4.01 -6.05 16.12
N TYR A 429 5.07 -6.76 15.79
CA TYR A 429 6.41 -6.19 15.58
C TYR A 429 6.42 -5.19 14.43
N TYR A 430 5.95 -5.56 13.24
CA TYR A 430 5.90 -4.64 12.10
C TYR A 430 4.76 -3.64 12.22
N GLY A 431 3.66 -4.04 12.83
CA GLY A 431 2.53 -3.16 13.18
C GLY A 431 1.71 -2.71 11.97
N TYR A 432 0.96 -1.64 12.17
CA TYR A 432 -0.03 -1.10 11.23
C TYR A 432 -0.13 0.42 11.38
N CYS A 433 -0.77 1.09 10.43
CA CYS A 433 -1.13 2.50 10.51
C CYS A 433 -2.49 2.66 11.20
N GLY A 434 -2.63 3.68 12.04
CA GLY A 434 -3.89 3.97 12.75
C GLY A 434 -3.94 3.36 14.17
N ASP A 435 -5.12 3.42 14.79
CA ASP A 435 -5.31 3.11 16.21
C ASP A 435 -5.47 1.62 16.52
N GLN A 436 -5.91 0.84 15.53
CA GLN A 436 -6.13 -0.60 15.67
C GLN A 436 -5.87 -1.32 14.35
N PRO A 437 -5.52 -2.63 14.39
CA PRO A 437 -5.35 -3.40 13.17
C PRO A 437 -6.69 -3.60 12.45
N ARG A 438 -6.65 -3.51 11.14
CA ARG A 438 -7.71 -3.93 10.22
C ARG A 438 -7.05 -4.76 9.13
N GLY A 439 -6.89 -6.05 9.42
CA GLY A 439 -6.06 -6.96 8.65
C GLY A 439 -6.86 -7.87 7.71
N LEU A 440 -6.26 -8.16 6.55
CA LEU A 440 -6.65 -9.25 5.68
C LEU A 440 -5.54 -10.30 5.68
N VAL A 441 -5.89 -11.55 6.05
CA VAL A 441 -4.97 -12.69 6.05
C VAL A 441 -5.35 -13.64 4.93
N PHE A 442 -4.43 -13.89 4.00
CA PHE A 442 -4.63 -14.78 2.87
C PHE A 442 -3.96 -16.13 3.11
N CYS A 443 -4.76 -17.19 3.14
CA CYS A 443 -4.33 -18.58 3.38
C CYS A 443 -4.49 -19.43 2.12
N SER A 444 -3.81 -20.58 2.09
CA SER A 444 -3.91 -21.55 1.00
C SER A 444 -5.13 -22.46 1.12
N ARG A 445 -5.57 -22.79 2.36
CA ARG A 445 -6.60 -23.80 2.63
C ARG A 445 -7.69 -23.30 3.56
N GLN A 446 -8.94 -23.75 3.33
CA GLN A 446 -10.09 -23.35 4.14
C GLN A 446 -10.00 -23.84 5.59
N ALA A 447 -9.45 -25.05 5.82
CA ALA A 447 -9.24 -25.58 7.16
C ALA A 447 -8.22 -24.72 7.92
N GLU A 448 -7.13 -24.32 7.28
CA GLU A 448 -6.15 -23.39 7.83
C GLU A 448 -6.79 -22.06 8.23
N ALA A 449 -7.59 -21.45 7.35
CA ALA A 449 -8.25 -20.18 7.64
C ALA A 449 -9.18 -20.26 8.86
N LYS A 450 -9.94 -21.36 9.00
CA LYS A 450 -10.85 -21.57 10.15
C LYS A 450 -10.07 -21.73 11.44
N GLU A 451 -9.01 -22.55 11.43
CA GLU A 451 -8.18 -22.81 12.61
C GLU A 451 -7.41 -21.58 13.04
N LEU A 452 -6.81 -20.84 12.10
CA LEU A 452 -6.16 -19.55 12.40
C LEU A 452 -7.13 -18.58 13.06
N ALA A 453 -8.38 -18.51 12.61
CA ALA A 453 -9.36 -17.64 13.25
C ALA A 453 -9.64 -18.04 14.70
N VAL A 454 -9.71 -19.34 15.00
CA VAL A 454 -9.86 -19.85 16.37
C VAL A 454 -8.67 -19.44 17.22
N GLN A 455 -7.45 -19.66 16.72
CA GLN A 455 -6.20 -19.34 17.44
C GLN A 455 -6.01 -17.84 17.65
N PHE A 456 -6.33 -17.00 16.65
CA PHE A 456 -6.30 -15.55 16.78
C PHE A 456 -7.25 -15.05 17.86
N ASN A 457 -8.49 -15.57 17.87
CA ASN A 457 -9.46 -15.26 18.92
C ASN A 457 -8.98 -15.72 20.31
N ALA A 458 -8.37 -16.90 20.43
CA ALA A 458 -7.80 -17.39 21.67
C ALA A 458 -6.64 -16.52 22.18
N ALA A 459 -5.92 -15.85 21.28
CA ALA A 459 -4.85 -14.90 21.59
C ALA A 459 -5.33 -13.45 21.77
N ASN A 460 -6.64 -13.22 21.92
CA ASN A 460 -7.28 -11.89 22.02
C ASN A 460 -7.13 -11.00 20.79
N HIS A 461 -6.99 -11.57 19.61
CA HIS A 461 -7.07 -10.89 18.32
C HIS A 461 -8.37 -11.28 17.60
N PRO A 462 -9.47 -10.53 17.77
CA PRO A 462 -10.77 -10.89 17.20
C PRO A 462 -10.71 -11.08 15.69
N ALA A 463 -11.00 -12.29 15.21
CA ALA A 463 -10.87 -12.67 13.81
C ALA A 463 -12.04 -13.53 13.34
N ILE A 464 -12.37 -13.43 12.04
CA ILE A 464 -13.38 -14.23 11.36
C ILE A 464 -12.78 -14.89 10.13
N ALA A 465 -12.99 -16.20 9.98
CA ALA A 465 -12.66 -16.92 8.76
C ALA A 465 -13.80 -16.82 7.75
N LEU A 466 -13.48 -16.44 6.51
CA LEU A 466 -14.40 -16.46 5.38
C LEU A 466 -13.88 -17.41 4.30
N THR A 467 -14.77 -18.31 3.86
CA THR A 467 -14.47 -19.30 2.82
C THR A 467 -15.49 -19.19 1.68
N ASN A 468 -15.31 -19.97 0.60
CA ASN A 468 -16.27 -20.03 -0.51
C ASN A 468 -17.67 -20.48 -0.05
N GLN A 469 -17.79 -21.17 1.10
CA GLN A 469 -19.05 -21.58 1.73
C GLN A 469 -19.76 -20.44 2.47
N SER A 470 -19.05 -19.33 2.79
CA SER A 470 -19.65 -18.19 3.47
C SER A 470 -20.64 -17.47 2.55
N SER A 471 -21.83 -17.19 3.05
CA SER A 471 -22.86 -16.47 2.32
C SER A 471 -22.49 -15.01 2.05
N SER A 472 -23.17 -14.39 1.10
CA SER A 472 -22.99 -12.96 0.80
C SER A 472 -23.29 -12.06 2.01
N GLN A 473 -24.24 -12.46 2.85
CA GLN A 473 -24.62 -11.72 4.04
C GLN A 473 -23.55 -11.82 5.14
N GLU A 474 -22.98 -12.99 5.37
CA GLU A 474 -21.86 -13.20 6.30
C GLU A 474 -20.63 -12.39 5.90
N ARG A 475 -20.30 -12.37 4.60
CA ARG A 475 -19.19 -11.56 4.07
C ARG A 475 -19.40 -10.07 4.29
N ALA A 476 -20.61 -9.56 4.00
CA ALA A 476 -20.93 -8.15 4.22
C ALA A 476 -20.85 -7.77 5.70
N LYS A 477 -21.38 -8.64 6.59
CA LYS A 477 -21.34 -8.45 8.04
C LYS A 477 -19.89 -8.44 8.58
N ALA A 478 -19.03 -9.35 8.09
CA ALA A 478 -17.63 -9.38 8.50
C ALA A 478 -16.87 -8.11 8.09
N VAL A 479 -17.12 -7.59 6.87
CA VAL A 479 -16.55 -6.32 6.42
C VAL A 479 -17.02 -5.16 7.29
N GLU A 480 -18.32 -5.08 7.60
CA GLU A 480 -18.86 -4.06 8.49
C GLU A 480 -18.26 -4.14 9.90
N GLN A 481 -18.05 -5.34 10.44
CA GLN A 481 -17.41 -5.54 11.73
C GLN A 481 -15.94 -5.13 11.73
N LEU A 482 -15.21 -5.39 10.65
CA LEU A 482 -13.80 -4.96 10.50
C LEU A 482 -13.71 -3.43 10.41
N GLU A 483 -14.58 -2.79 9.61
CA GLU A 483 -14.62 -1.33 9.48
C GLU A 483 -15.03 -0.65 10.80
N ALA A 484 -15.96 -1.24 11.55
CA ALA A 484 -16.37 -0.78 12.86
C ALA A 484 -15.37 -1.09 13.99
N GLY A 485 -14.28 -1.81 13.70
CA GLY A 485 -13.27 -2.22 14.67
C GLY A 485 -13.74 -3.25 15.71
N LYS A 486 -14.82 -3.98 15.41
CA LYS A 486 -15.31 -5.09 16.26
C LYS A 486 -14.49 -6.36 16.08
N ILE A 487 -13.84 -6.50 14.94
CA ILE A 487 -12.85 -7.53 14.66
C ILE A 487 -11.59 -6.87 14.09
N GLU A 488 -10.44 -7.51 14.28
CA GLU A 488 -9.14 -7.05 13.82
C GLU A 488 -8.74 -7.68 12.49
N TYR A 489 -9.16 -8.94 12.24
CA TYR A 489 -8.73 -9.70 11.07
C TYR A 489 -9.88 -10.43 10.38
N ILE A 490 -9.86 -10.41 9.05
CA ILE A 490 -10.58 -11.35 8.21
C ILE A 490 -9.56 -12.29 7.59
N ILE A 491 -9.71 -13.60 7.87
CA ILE A 491 -8.85 -14.66 7.36
C ILE A 491 -9.56 -15.38 6.23
N THR A 492 -8.94 -15.50 5.06
CA THR A 492 -9.66 -15.93 3.87
C THR A 492 -8.82 -16.75 2.89
N VAL A 493 -9.50 -17.53 2.07
CA VAL A 493 -8.95 -18.26 0.94
C VAL A 493 -9.69 -17.83 -0.32
N ASP A 494 -8.97 -17.20 -1.28
CA ASP A 494 -9.43 -16.79 -2.62
C ASP A 494 -10.69 -15.92 -2.73
N LEU A 495 -11.39 -15.62 -1.62
CA LEU A 495 -12.65 -14.89 -1.66
C LEU A 495 -12.51 -13.40 -1.99
N PHE A 496 -11.46 -12.80 -1.49
CA PHE A 496 -11.21 -11.36 -1.64
C PHE A 496 -10.26 -11.04 -2.80
N ASN A 497 -9.94 -12.01 -3.65
CA ASN A 497 -9.17 -11.74 -4.86
C ASN A 497 -9.93 -10.82 -5.82
N GLU A 498 -11.29 -10.85 -5.79
CA GLU A 498 -12.14 -10.02 -6.63
C GLU A 498 -13.43 -9.56 -5.90
N GLY A 499 -13.82 -8.31 -6.12
CA GLY A 499 -15.17 -7.80 -5.81
C GLY A 499 -15.45 -7.30 -4.39
N VAL A 500 -14.58 -7.51 -3.40
CA VAL A 500 -14.71 -6.90 -2.07
C VAL A 500 -13.70 -5.79 -1.92
N ASP A 501 -14.14 -4.65 -1.45
CA ASP A 501 -13.35 -3.44 -1.26
C ASP A 501 -13.48 -3.00 0.18
N ILE A 502 -12.36 -2.92 0.87
CA ILE A 502 -12.28 -2.52 2.28
C ILE A 502 -11.21 -1.43 2.41
N PRO A 503 -11.57 -0.16 2.18
CA PRO A 503 -10.61 0.94 2.19
C PRO A 503 -9.87 1.10 3.53
N SER A 504 -10.49 0.70 4.63
CA SER A 504 -9.93 0.82 5.98
C SER A 504 -8.82 -0.18 6.31
N VAL A 505 -8.56 -1.19 5.46
CA VAL A 505 -7.50 -2.18 5.67
C VAL A 505 -6.14 -1.48 5.74
N ASN A 506 -5.41 -1.75 6.82
CA ASN A 506 -4.08 -1.17 7.11
C ASN A 506 -2.98 -2.23 7.26
N GLN A 507 -3.36 -3.52 7.24
CA GLN A 507 -2.40 -4.62 7.28
C GLN A 507 -2.86 -5.76 6.34
N ILE A 508 -1.93 -6.28 5.52
CA ILE A 508 -2.15 -7.42 4.63
C ILE A 508 -1.13 -8.49 5.00
N VAL A 509 -1.61 -9.70 5.20
CA VAL A 509 -0.80 -10.84 5.61
C VAL A 509 -0.93 -11.95 4.57
N MET A 510 0.18 -12.34 3.99
CA MET A 510 0.25 -13.42 3.01
C MET A 510 0.87 -14.65 3.66
N MET A 511 0.06 -15.68 3.89
CA MET A 511 0.48 -16.96 4.47
C MET A 511 0.51 -18.07 3.42
N ARG A 512 0.45 -17.68 2.16
CA ARG A 512 0.54 -18.59 1.03
C ARG A 512 1.60 -18.15 0.04
N ASN A 513 2.31 -19.09 -0.52
CA ASN A 513 3.23 -18.85 -1.62
C ASN A 513 2.40 -18.51 -2.89
N THR A 514 2.39 -17.23 -3.27
CA THR A 514 1.63 -16.76 -4.43
C THR A 514 2.57 -16.65 -5.62
N GLN A 515 2.61 -17.68 -6.48
CA GLN A 515 3.43 -17.67 -7.70
C GLN A 515 2.87 -16.74 -8.80
N SER A 516 1.65 -16.23 -8.66
CA SER A 516 1.01 -15.37 -9.65
C SER A 516 1.12 -13.89 -9.29
N PRO A 517 1.89 -13.08 -10.06
CA PRO A 517 1.95 -11.63 -9.89
C PRO A 517 0.57 -10.95 -9.97
N ILE A 518 -0.36 -11.55 -10.73
CA ILE A 518 -1.72 -11.08 -10.90
C ILE A 518 -2.50 -11.18 -9.59
N VAL A 519 -2.48 -12.35 -8.95
CA VAL A 519 -3.16 -12.59 -7.67
C VAL A 519 -2.56 -11.71 -6.58
N PHE A 520 -1.24 -11.61 -6.52
CA PHE A 520 -0.53 -10.72 -5.59
C PHE A 520 -0.99 -9.27 -5.75
N THR A 521 -0.98 -8.73 -6.97
CA THR A 521 -1.41 -7.35 -7.25
C THR A 521 -2.88 -7.12 -6.90
N GLN A 522 -3.75 -8.11 -7.12
CA GLN A 522 -5.17 -8.03 -6.79
C GLN A 522 -5.41 -8.04 -5.28
N GLN A 523 -4.67 -8.85 -4.52
CA GLN A 523 -4.73 -8.89 -3.06
C GLN A 523 -4.23 -7.59 -2.43
N LEU A 524 -3.08 -7.09 -2.88
CA LEU A 524 -2.56 -5.78 -2.47
C LEU A 524 -3.55 -4.64 -2.73
N GLY A 525 -4.12 -4.60 -3.92
CA GLY A 525 -5.04 -3.55 -4.33
C GLY A 525 -6.29 -3.39 -3.45
N ARG A 526 -6.62 -4.40 -2.63
CA ARG A 526 -7.76 -4.33 -1.68
C ARG A 526 -7.50 -3.39 -0.53
N GLY A 527 -6.27 -3.35 -0.04
CA GLY A 527 -5.87 -2.49 1.07
C GLY A 527 -5.26 -1.16 0.64
N LEU A 528 -4.94 -0.97 -0.63
CA LEU A 528 -4.19 0.24 -1.06
C LEU A 528 -5.07 1.47 -1.32
N ARG A 529 -6.38 1.41 -1.13
CA ARG A 529 -7.22 2.61 -1.26
C ARG A 529 -6.87 3.62 -0.17
N GLN A 530 -6.94 4.89 -0.52
CA GLN A 530 -6.84 5.96 0.46
C GLN A 530 -8.05 5.90 1.41
N TYR A 531 -7.79 6.12 2.68
CA TYR A 531 -8.81 6.17 3.73
C TYR A 531 -8.38 7.18 4.79
N PRO A 532 -9.30 7.97 5.37
CA PRO A 532 -8.97 8.91 6.43
C PRO A 532 -8.25 8.23 7.59
N GLY A 533 -7.11 8.80 8.02
CA GLY A 533 -6.28 8.22 9.08
C GLY A 533 -5.42 7.01 8.68
N LYS A 534 -5.37 6.69 7.39
CA LYS A 534 -4.50 5.63 6.85
C LYS A 534 -3.41 6.22 5.96
N ASP A 535 -2.22 6.37 6.50
CA ASP A 535 -1.07 6.92 5.78
C ASP A 535 -0.33 5.85 4.95
N PHE A 536 -0.41 4.57 5.37
CA PHE A 536 0.21 3.44 4.67
C PHE A 536 -0.47 2.11 5.01
N VAL A 537 -0.08 1.06 4.29
CA VAL A 537 -0.46 -0.33 4.55
C VAL A 537 0.79 -1.15 4.84
N THR A 538 0.79 -1.96 5.87
CA THR A 538 1.85 -2.95 6.11
C THR A 538 1.49 -4.25 5.41
N VAL A 539 2.38 -4.75 4.56
CA VAL A 539 2.25 -6.03 3.88
C VAL A 539 3.32 -6.97 4.43
N ILE A 540 2.88 -8.04 5.08
CA ILE A 540 3.75 -9.05 5.67
C ILE A 540 3.55 -10.34 4.88
N ASP A 541 4.62 -10.81 4.26
CA ASP A 541 4.62 -12.01 3.42
C ASP A 541 5.47 -13.09 4.07
N PHE A 542 4.83 -14.19 4.48
CA PHE A 542 5.49 -15.33 5.06
C PHE A 542 6.03 -16.21 3.93
N ILE A 543 7.31 -16.04 3.63
CA ILE A 543 8.00 -16.69 2.53
C ILE A 543 8.49 -18.06 3.01
N GLY A 544 7.88 -19.13 2.48
CA GLY A 544 8.46 -20.47 2.58
C GLY A 544 9.55 -20.64 1.53
N ASN A 545 10.72 -21.14 1.91
CA ASN A 545 11.80 -21.50 1.00
C ASN A 545 11.47 -22.74 0.17
#